data_ff88631a49cd992b78e72d4963fef223
#
_entry.id   ff88631a49cd992b78e72d4963fef223
#
_cell.length_a   1.000
_cell.length_b   1.000
_cell.length_c   1.000
_cell.angle_alpha   90.00
_cell.angle_beta   90.00
_cell.angle_gamma   90.00
#
_symmetry.space_group_name_H-M   'P 1'
#
loop_
_entity.id
_entity.type
_entity.pdbx_description
1 polymer ?
#
loop_
_entity_poly.entity_id
_entity_poly.type
_entity_poly.pdbx_seq_one_letter_code
_entity_poly.pdbx_strand_id
1 'polypeptide(L)'
;MANVDKAIVFGMRAFHCGIVSPNEYIADYVKTHPEKLIGFAAVDPMQDNVHEVLEHAIDDLKLRGVKLAPIYQNIHPLDDRMWPVYEFCEKRNLPILIHQGTTFPRKAPLKYSLPILLEDVAMKHPDLKMIIAHMGHPWIDETIVLIRKQPNFYADISALHYRPWQFYNALTIAKEYGVMRKLLFGSDFPFTNPDATMEALHNFNKMTEGTNLPKLPVEEINNLIHSPTLEYLELA
;
A
#
# COMPACT_ATOMS: atom_id res chain seq x y z
N MET A 1 -16.46 11.70 -2.59
CA MET A 1 -15.15 11.77 -1.89
C MET A 1 -15.22 12.93 -0.91
N ALA A 2 -15.98 12.75 0.16
CA ALA A 2 -16.36 13.93 0.95
C ALA A 2 -15.22 14.47 1.82
N ASN A 3 -14.44 13.65 2.48
CA ASN A 3 -13.55 14.10 3.55
C ASN A 3 -12.06 13.78 3.32
N VAL A 4 -11.61 13.69 2.05
CA VAL A 4 -10.20 13.53 1.70
C VAL A 4 -9.78 14.64 0.72
N ASP A 5 -8.60 15.19 0.91
CA ASP A 5 -8.05 16.22 0.03
C ASP A 5 -7.62 15.64 -1.31
N LYS A 6 -6.88 14.52 -1.25
CA LYS A 6 -6.43 13.76 -2.43
C LYS A 6 -6.52 12.28 -2.20
N ALA A 7 -6.63 11.50 -3.27
CA ALA A 7 -6.66 10.04 -3.25
C ALA A 7 -5.76 9.44 -4.33
N ILE A 8 -4.97 8.45 -3.93
CA ILE A 8 -4.27 7.57 -4.87
C ILE A 8 -5.25 6.51 -5.35
N VAL A 9 -5.43 6.40 -6.66
CA VAL A 9 -6.30 5.43 -7.32
C VAL A 9 -5.49 4.56 -8.27
N PHE A 10 -5.84 3.28 -8.33
CA PHE A 10 -5.09 2.31 -9.13
C PHE A 10 -5.97 1.18 -9.62
N GLY A 11 -5.55 0.57 -10.70
CA GLY A 11 -6.05 -0.73 -11.13
C GLY A 11 -5.18 -1.88 -10.62
N MET A 12 -5.49 -3.08 -11.06
CA MET A 12 -4.67 -4.26 -10.83
C MET A 12 -4.48 -5.00 -12.16
N ARG A 13 -3.25 -5.45 -12.44
CA ARG A 13 -2.94 -6.37 -13.54
C ARG A 13 -2.40 -7.66 -12.93
N ALA A 14 -3.25 -8.67 -12.88
CA ALA A 14 -2.98 -9.98 -12.31
C ALA A 14 -3.72 -11.04 -13.14
N PHE A 15 -3.18 -11.32 -14.33
CA PHE A 15 -3.79 -12.23 -15.30
C PHE A 15 -4.02 -13.63 -14.73
N HIS A 16 -3.13 -14.10 -13.87
CA HIS A 16 -3.27 -15.41 -13.19
C HIS A 16 -4.59 -15.53 -12.43
N CYS A 17 -5.03 -14.47 -11.77
CA CYS A 17 -6.31 -14.44 -11.03
C CYS A 17 -7.48 -13.91 -11.88
N GLY A 18 -7.25 -13.49 -13.12
CA GLY A 18 -8.26 -12.93 -14.01
C GLY A 18 -8.70 -11.51 -13.62
N ILE A 19 -7.84 -10.76 -12.94
CA ILE A 19 -8.08 -9.37 -12.54
C ILE A 19 -7.21 -8.48 -13.41
N VAL A 20 -7.80 -7.75 -14.34
CA VAL A 20 -7.06 -6.91 -15.29
C VAL A 20 -7.76 -5.58 -15.47
N SER A 21 -7.14 -4.50 -14.99
CA SER A 21 -7.58 -3.13 -15.20
C SER A 21 -6.62 -2.44 -16.17
N PRO A 22 -7.08 -1.88 -17.31
CA PRO A 22 -6.24 -1.10 -18.19
C PRO A 22 -5.71 0.18 -17.50
N ASN A 23 -4.46 0.55 -17.76
CA ASN A 23 -3.88 1.80 -17.24
C ASN A 23 -4.57 3.03 -17.82
N GLU A 24 -5.04 2.95 -19.06
CA GLU A 24 -5.82 3.98 -19.74
C GLU A 24 -7.11 4.29 -18.97
N TYR A 25 -7.80 3.27 -18.45
CA TYR A 25 -9.00 3.47 -17.64
C TYR A 25 -8.71 4.27 -16.37
N ILE A 26 -7.59 3.97 -15.69
CA ILE A 26 -7.17 4.72 -14.51
C ILE A 26 -6.80 6.17 -14.88
N ALA A 27 -6.05 6.36 -15.97
CA ALA A 27 -5.70 7.68 -16.45
C ALA A 27 -6.93 8.53 -16.80
N ASP A 28 -7.90 7.95 -17.48
CA ASP A 28 -9.15 8.64 -17.84
C ASP A 28 -9.99 8.96 -16.60
N TYR A 29 -10.01 8.05 -15.60
CA TYR A 29 -10.69 8.35 -14.34
C TYR A 29 -10.01 9.50 -13.59
N VAL A 30 -8.68 9.54 -13.53
CA VAL A 30 -7.93 10.66 -12.91
C VAL A 30 -8.26 11.99 -13.57
N LYS A 31 -8.41 12.03 -14.90
CA LYS A 31 -8.78 13.26 -15.63
C LYS A 31 -10.13 13.85 -15.23
N THR A 32 -11.02 13.05 -14.61
CA THR A 32 -12.32 13.56 -14.16
C THR A 32 -12.20 14.48 -12.94
N HIS A 33 -11.15 14.32 -12.12
CA HIS A 33 -10.87 15.13 -10.93
C HIS A 33 -9.36 15.24 -10.71
N PRO A 34 -8.63 15.91 -11.60
CA PRO A 34 -7.16 15.95 -11.59
C PRO A 34 -6.58 16.67 -10.36
N GLU A 35 -7.36 17.53 -9.74
CA GLU A 35 -6.97 18.21 -8.50
C GLU A 35 -7.03 17.32 -7.26
N LYS A 36 -7.77 16.18 -7.34
CA LYS A 36 -7.99 15.25 -6.22
C LYS A 36 -7.41 13.87 -6.42
N LEU A 37 -7.28 13.42 -7.67
CA LEU A 37 -6.88 12.04 -7.97
C LEU A 37 -5.45 11.97 -8.46
N ILE A 38 -4.72 10.99 -7.94
CA ILE A 38 -3.38 10.61 -8.39
C ILE A 38 -3.44 9.15 -8.84
N GLY A 39 -3.16 8.89 -10.11
CA GLY A 39 -3.22 7.54 -10.66
C GLY A 39 -1.90 6.78 -10.48
N PHE A 40 -1.99 5.52 -10.07
CA PHE A 40 -0.87 4.58 -10.14
C PHE A 40 -1.10 3.57 -11.26
N ALA A 41 -0.04 3.28 -12.00
CA ALA A 41 -0.02 2.25 -13.04
C ALA A 41 -0.06 0.85 -12.43
N ALA A 42 -0.56 -0.12 -13.18
CA ALA A 42 -0.40 -1.52 -12.85
C ALA A 42 0.37 -2.25 -13.95
N VAL A 43 1.22 -3.20 -13.57
CA VAL A 43 1.99 -4.07 -14.46
C VAL A 43 1.98 -5.50 -13.92
N ASP A 44 1.89 -6.49 -14.81
CA ASP A 44 2.05 -7.91 -14.48
C ASP A 44 3.34 -8.45 -15.08
N PRO A 45 4.42 -8.59 -14.30
CA PRO A 45 5.72 -9.03 -14.81
C PRO A 45 5.73 -10.43 -15.42
N MET A 46 4.66 -11.20 -15.22
CA MET A 46 4.51 -12.52 -15.82
C MET A 46 3.99 -12.49 -17.26
N GLN A 47 3.34 -11.39 -17.66
CA GLN A 47 2.61 -11.32 -18.93
C GLN A 47 2.96 -10.08 -19.76
N ASP A 48 3.36 -8.99 -19.10
CA ASP A 48 3.62 -7.72 -19.73
C ASP A 48 5.10 -7.58 -20.16
N ASN A 49 5.35 -6.81 -21.23
CA ASN A 49 6.65 -6.18 -21.43
C ASN A 49 6.73 -5.01 -20.44
N VAL A 50 7.45 -5.22 -19.33
CA VAL A 50 7.50 -4.29 -18.19
C VAL A 50 7.90 -2.87 -18.62
N HIS A 51 8.95 -2.73 -19.43
CA HIS A 51 9.43 -1.41 -19.86
C HIS A 51 8.39 -0.69 -20.72
N GLU A 52 7.85 -1.35 -21.72
CA GLU A 52 6.85 -0.77 -22.63
C GLU A 52 5.58 -0.32 -21.87
N VAL A 53 5.05 -1.18 -20.99
CA VAL A 53 3.84 -0.88 -20.22
C VAL A 53 4.09 0.26 -19.24
N LEU A 54 5.23 0.29 -18.54
CA LEU A 54 5.53 1.33 -17.58
C LEU A 54 5.90 2.66 -18.23
N GLU A 55 6.67 2.65 -19.33
CA GLU A 55 6.97 3.86 -20.09
C GLU A 55 5.69 4.50 -20.63
N HIS A 56 4.82 3.74 -21.26
CA HIS A 56 3.52 4.24 -21.71
C HIS A 56 2.69 4.79 -20.55
N ALA A 57 2.58 4.06 -19.44
CA ALA A 57 1.78 4.48 -18.29
C ALA A 57 2.30 5.77 -17.64
N ILE A 58 3.61 5.94 -17.53
CA ILE A 58 4.22 7.09 -16.85
C ILE A 58 4.41 8.27 -17.83
N ASP A 59 4.93 7.99 -19.02
CA ASP A 59 5.33 9.07 -19.96
C ASP A 59 4.15 9.58 -20.79
N ASP A 60 3.20 8.72 -21.20
CA ASP A 60 2.06 9.12 -22.01
C ASP A 60 0.81 9.36 -21.14
N LEU A 61 0.46 8.42 -20.26
CA LEU A 61 -0.74 8.50 -19.43
C LEU A 61 -0.56 9.34 -18.16
N LYS A 62 0.65 9.75 -17.81
CA LYS A 62 0.99 10.61 -16.65
C LYS A 62 0.61 10.01 -15.30
N LEU A 63 0.63 8.69 -15.18
CA LEU A 63 0.49 8.02 -13.89
C LEU A 63 1.76 8.21 -13.05
N ARG A 64 1.62 8.25 -11.72
CA ARG A 64 2.66 8.78 -10.82
C ARG A 64 3.20 7.77 -9.80
N GLY A 65 2.95 6.49 -9.99
CA GLY A 65 3.43 5.40 -9.17
C GLY A 65 3.00 4.06 -9.77
N VAL A 66 3.34 2.96 -9.11
CA VAL A 66 3.06 1.61 -9.62
C VAL A 66 2.36 0.76 -8.56
N LYS A 67 1.31 0.03 -8.97
CA LYS A 67 0.65 -1.01 -8.18
C LYS A 67 1.17 -2.38 -8.59
N LEU A 68 1.65 -3.14 -7.60
CA LEU A 68 2.02 -4.55 -7.72
C LEU A 68 1.18 -5.44 -6.81
N ALA A 69 1.04 -6.70 -7.21
CA ALA A 69 0.31 -7.68 -6.41
C ALA A 69 0.88 -9.11 -6.62
N PRO A 70 2.08 -9.41 -6.13
CA PRO A 70 2.79 -10.67 -6.41
C PRO A 70 1.97 -11.93 -6.15
N ILE A 71 1.22 -11.96 -5.06
CA ILE A 71 0.34 -13.09 -4.72
C ILE A 71 -0.76 -13.34 -5.78
N TYR A 72 -1.34 -12.27 -6.33
CA TYR A 72 -2.37 -12.37 -7.37
C TYR A 72 -1.78 -12.68 -8.75
N GLN A 73 -0.53 -12.26 -8.96
CA GLN A 73 0.23 -12.45 -10.20
C GLN A 73 0.93 -13.83 -10.22
N ASN A 74 0.90 -14.57 -9.10
CA ASN A 74 1.59 -15.85 -8.90
C ASN A 74 3.09 -15.76 -9.15
N ILE A 75 3.73 -14.73 -8.64
CA ILE A 75 5.16 -14.47 -8.80
C ILE A 75 5.80 -14.23 -7.42
N HIS A 76 7.02 -14.74 -7.23
CA HIS A 76 7.80 -14.42 -6.03
C HIS A 76 8.30 -12.97 -6.11
N PRO A 77 8.28 -12.19 -5.02
CA PRO A 77 8.82 -10.82 -5.03
C PRO A 77 10.27 -10.69 -5.49
N LEU A 78 11.07 -11.74 -5.35
CA LEU A 78 12.48 -11.81 -5.77
C LEU A 78 12.68 -12.56 -7.10
N ASP A 79 11.63 -12.82 -7.86
CA ASP A 79 11.76 -13.41 -9.21
C ASP A 79 12.49 -12.42 -10.15
N ASP A 80 13.29 -12.95 -11.07
CA ASP A 80 14.08 -12.13 -11.99
C ASP A 80 13.24 -11.14 -12.82
N ARG A 81 11.97 -11.48 -13.09
CA ARG A 81 11.03 -10.64 -13.83
C ARG A 81 10.52 -9.43 -13.01
N MET A 82 10.69 -9.45 -11.70
CA MET A 82 10.31 -8.33 -10.82
C MET A 82 11.37 -7.22 -10.82
N TRP A 83 12.66 -7.55 -10.99
CA TRP A 83 13.74 -6.58 -10.90
C TRP A 83 13.58 -5.39 -11.86
N PRO A 84 13.19 -5.58 -13.13
CA PRO A 84 12.96 -4.44 -14.04
C PRO A 84 11.92 -3.43 -13.52
N VAL A 85 10.90 -3.88 -12.77
CA VAL A 85 9.90 -2.98 -12.16
C VAL A 85 10.54 -2.16 -11.05
N TYR A 86 11.30 -2.79 -10.16
CA TYR A 86 11.96 -2.11 -9.04
C TYR A 86 12.99 -1.10 -9.55
N GLU A 87 13.83 -1.50 -10.49
CA GLU A 87 14.84 -0.64 -11.13
C GLU A 87 14.21 0.56 -11.84
N PHE A 88 13.13 0.35 -12.58
CA PHE A 88 12.40 1.41 -13.26
C PHE A 88 11.84 2.42 -12.27
N CYS A 89 11.20 1.95 -11.20
CA CYS A 89 10.58 2.80 -10.20
C CYS A 89 11.63 3.57 -9.37
N GLU A 90 12.68 2.91 -8.91
CA GLU A 90 13.76 3.56 -8.17
C GLU A 90 14.43 4.66 -9.01
N LYS A 91 14.83 4.35 -10.24
CA LYS A 91 15.50 5.30 -11.16
C LYS A 91 14.64 6.53 -11.46
N ARG A 92 13.33 6.39 -11.50
CA ARG A 92 12.38 7.47 -11.79
C ARG A 92 11.73 8.06 -10.54
N ASN A 93 12.18 7.64 -9.36
CA ASN A 93 11.63 8.07 -8.07
C ASN A 93 10.09 7.87 -7.95
N LEU A 94 9.59 6.74 -8.46
CA LEU A 94 8.19 6.39 -8.44
C LEU A 94 7.90 5.47 -7.25
N PRO A 95 6.90 5.77 -6.40
CA PRO A 95 6.52 4.87 -5.32
C PRO A 95 5.81 3.63 -5.86
N ILE A 96 6.06 2.50 -5.21
CA ILE A 96 5.34 1.25 -5.44
C ILE A 96 4.36 1.00 -4.30
N LEU A 97 3.08 0.81 -4.62
CA LEU A 97 2.09 0.23 -3.72
C LEU A 97 2.00 -1.27 -3.99
N ILE A 98 2.50 -2.09 -3.09
CA ILE A 98 2.52 -3.53 -3.24
C ILE A 98 1.49 -4.21 -2.34
N HIS A 99 0.65 -5.08 -2.92
CA HIS A 99 -0.18 -5.97 -2.11
C HIS A 99 0.69 -7.08 -1.57
N GLN A 100 1.00 -7.00 -0.27
CA GLN A 100 1.76 -8.01 0.44
C GLN A 100 0.97 -8.34 1.71
N GLY A 101 0.40 -9.53 1.75
CA GLY A 101 -0.56 -9.93 2.78
C GLY A 101 -1.51 -11.01 2.27
N THR A 102 -2.49 -11.39 3.06
CA THR A 102 -3.48 -12.43 2.67
C THR A 102 -4.44 -11.94 1.61
N THR A 103 -5.10 -12.89 0.96
CA THR A 103 -6.12 -12.63 -0.06
C THR A 103 -7.15 -13.76 -0.13
N PHE A 104 -8.27 -13.53 -0.84
CA PHE A 104 -9.37 -14.49 -1.00
C PHE A 104 -9.27 -15.41 -2.22
N PRO A 105 -8.76 -15.02 -3.40
CA PRO A 105 -8.72 -15.88 -4.58
C PRO A 105 -7.94 -17.17 -4.33
N ARG A 106 -8.61 -18.31 -4.53
CA ARG A 106 -8.00 -19.64 -4.29
C ARG A 106 -6.76 -19.93 -5.14
N LYS A 107 -6.64 -19.26 -6.29
CA LYS A 107 -5.47 -19.38 -7.18
C LYS A 107 -4.24 -18.62 -6.68
N ALA A 108 -4.42 -17.66 -5.75
CA ALA A 108 -3.33 -16.82 -5.24
C ALA A 108 -2.55 -17.55 -4.13
N PRO A 109 -1.28 -17.93 -4.34
CA PRO A 109 -0.52 -18.76 -3.40
C PRO A 109 0.02 -17.92 -2.24
N LEU A 110 -0.39 -18.22 -1.02
CA LEU A 110 0.01 -17.49 0.20
C LEU A 110 1.53 -17.40 0.42
N LYS A 111 2.32 -18.33 -0.12
CA LYS A 111 3.78 -18.32 0.01
C LYS A 111 4.47 -17.05 -0.55
N TYR A 112 3.76 -16.28 -1.38
CA TYR A 112 4.27 -15.03 -1.97
C TYR A 112 3.78 -13.77 -1.24
N SER A 113 3.03 -13.93 -0.16
CA SER A 113 2.37 -12.84 0.55
C SER A 113 3.11 -12.32 1.78
N LEU A 114 4.21 -12.97 2.19
CA LEU A 114 4.94 -12.62 3.40
C LEU A 114 5.67 -11.29 3.23
N PRO A 115 5.45 -10.28 4.08
CA PRO A 115 6.11 -8.98 3.98
C PRO A 115 7.63 -9.06 4.05
N ILE A 116 8.17 -10.00 4.84
CA ILE A 116 9.63 -10.16 4.99
C ILE A 116 10.35 -10.48 3.67
N LEU A 117 9.66 -11.02 2.68
CA LEU A 117 10.23 -11.26 1.34
C LEU A 117 10.67 -9.97 0.63
N LEU A 118 10.20 -8.81 1.10
CA LEU A 118 10.58 -7.51 0.53
C LEU A 118 11.88 -6.95 1.12
N GLU A 119 12.48 -7.59 2.13
CA GLU A 119 13.72 -7.09 2.72
C GLU A 119 14.87 -7.09 1.70
N ASP A 120 15.02 -8.16 0.94
CA ASP A 120 16.08 -8.26 -0.08
C ASP A 120 15.86 -7.23 -1.21
N VAL A 121 14.60 -6.89 -1.51
CA VAL A 121 14.28 -5.78 -2.44
C VAL A 121 14.78 -4.46 -1.87
N ALA A 122 14.48 -4.16 -0.60
CA ALA A 122 14.92 -2.94 0.07
C ALA A 122 16.44 -2.83 0.17
N MET A 123 17.13 -3.95 0.40
CA MET A 123 18.60 -4.00 0.49
C MET A 123 19.26 -3.76 -0.86
N LYS A 124 18.64 -4.23 -1.96
CA LYS A 124 19.15 -4.06 -3.32
C LYS A 124 18.78 -2.71 -3.92
N HIS A 125 17.63 -2.16 -3.53
CA HIS A 125 17.05 -0.91 -4.01
C HIS A 125 16.79 0.05 -2.85
N PRO A 126 17.82 0.64 -2.23
CA PRO A 126 17.69 1.41 -0.99
C PRO A 126 16.94 2.74 -1.15
N ASP A 127 16.88 3.28 -2.36
CA ASP A 127 16.17 4.54 -2.66
C ASP A 127 14.72 4.30 -3.10
N LEU A 128 14.32 3.04 -3.32
CA LEU A 128 12.98 2.68 -3.74
C LEU A 128 11.94 2.96 -2.65
N LYS A 129 10.95 3.78 -2.95
CA LYS A 129 9.81 4.02 -2.07
C LYS A 129 8.77 2.90 -2.24
N MET A 130 8.45 2.22 -1.14
CA MET A 130 7.48 1.12 -1.17
C MET A 130 6.44 1.27 -0.08
N ILE A 131 5.18 1.05 -0.44
CA ILE A 131 4.04 1.03 0.48
C ILE A 131 3.51 -0.40 0.53
N ILE A 132 3.54 -1.01 1.72
CA ILE A 132 2.97 -2.34 1.95
C ILE A 132 1.49 -2.18 2.28
N ALA A 133 0.62 -2.66 1.41
CA ALA A 133 -0.83 -2.56 1.61
C ALA A 133 -1.29 -3.33 2.84
N HIS A 134 -2.27 -2.76 3.56
CA HIS A 134 -2.95 -3.40 4.69
C HIS A 134 -2.00 -3.84 5.81
N MET A 135 -0.87 -3.14 5.99
CA MET A 135 0.21 -3.52 6.91
C MET A 135 0.65 -4.99 6.75
N GLY A 136 0.53 -5.57 5.56
CA GLY A 136 0.88 -6.97 5.30
C GLY A 136 0.02 -7.99 6.02
N HIS A 137 -1.20 -7.61 6.44
CA HIS A 137 -2.11 -8.45 7.19
C HIS A 137 -2.20 -9.90 6.66
N PRO A 138 -2.16 -10.94 7.51
CA PRO A 138 -2.05 -10.94 8.97
C PRO A 138 -0.62 -10.91 9.54
N TRP A 139 0.42 -10.81 8.72
CA TRP A 139 1.84 -10.80 9.12
C TRP A 139 2.31 -9.39 9.49
N ILE A 140 1.57 -8.75 10.41
CA ILE A 140 1.78 -7.35 10.83
C ILE A 140 3.19 -7.15 11.40
N ASP A 141 3.67 -8.07 12.22
CA ASP A 141 4.96 -7.97 12.91
C ASP A 141 6.12 -7.92 11.90
N GLU A 142 6.05 -8.70 10.82
CA GLU A 142 7.03 -8.67 9.73
C GLU A 142 7.05 -7.29 9.05
N THR A 143 5.86 -6.75 8.76
CA THR A 143 5.75 -5.40 8.17
C THR A 143 6.34 -4.34 9.09
N ILE A 144 6.04 -4.40 10.40
CA ILE A 144 6.50 -3.41 11.37
C ILE A 144 8.03 -3.41 11.48
N VAL A 145 8.66 -4.58 11.59
CA VAL A 145 10.12 -4.65 11.66
C VAL A 145 10.78 -4.23 10.35
N LEU A 146 10.16 -4.53 9.21
CA LEU A 146 10.65 -4.14 7.90
C LEU A 146 10.61 -2.61 7.71
N ILE A 147 9.46 -1.96 7.93
CA ILE A 147 9.35 -0.50 7.77
C ILE A 147 10.17 0.27 8.82
N ARG A 148 10.40 -0.32 10.00
CA ARG A 148 11.30 0.26 11.01
C ARG A 148 12.75 0.28 10.53
N LYS A 149 13.19 -0.80 9.87
CA LYS A 149 14.57 -0.97 9.42
C LYS A 149 14.84 -0.22 8.12
N GLN A 150 13.88 -0.20 7.19
CA GLN A 150 14.05 0.35 5.85
C GLN A 150 13.50 1.78 5.76
N PRO A 151 14.34 2.79 5.46
CA PRO A 151 13.95 4.21 5.55
C PRO A 151 12.83 4.59 4.57
N ASN A 152 12.81 4.02 3.37
CA ASN A 152 11.88 4.37 2.30
C ASN A 152 10.69 3.41 2.19
N PHE A 153 10.51 2.50 3.18
CA PHE A 153 9.37 1.61 3.24
C PHE A 153 8.33 2.13 4.22
N TYR A 154 7.09 2.07 3.80
CA TYR A 154 5.87 2.51 4.49
C TYR A 154 4.84 1.38 4.49
N ALA A 155 3.76 1.53 5.24
CA ALA A 155 2.61 0.65 5.16
C ALA A 155 1.31 1.45 5.27
N ASP A 156 0.25 1.03 4.59
CA ASP A 156 -1.06 1.64 4.78
C ASP A 156 -1.94 0.81 5.73
N ILE A 157 -2.89 1.48 6.38
CA ILE A 157 -3.80 0.87 7.36
C ILE A 157 -5.13 0.42 6.76
N SER A 158 -5.26 0.47 5.45
CA SER A 158 -6.52 0.16 4.76
C SER A 158 -7.01 -1.25 5.08
N ALA A 159 -8.31 -1.46 4.98
CA ALA A 159 -8.97 -2.76 5.17
C ALA A 159 -8.71 -3.48 6.52
N LEU A 160 -8.20 -2.80 7.55
CA LEU A 160 -7.94 -3.42 8.85
C LEU A 160 -9.06 -3.19 9.87
N HIS A 161 -9.72 -2.04 9.83
CA HIS A 161 -10.63 -1.60 10.90
C HIS A 161 -11.86 -2.51 11.10
N TYR A 162 -12.31 -3.23 10.08
CA TYR A 162 -13.40 -4.20 10.22
C TYR A 162 -12.94 -5.55 10.83
N ARG A 163 -11.69 -5.63 11.28
CA ARG A 163 -11.12 -6.70 12.11
C ARG A 163 -10.62 -6.09 13.42
N PRO A 164 -11.49 -5.76 14.39
CA PRO A 164 -11.17 -4.86 15.52
C PRO A 164 -9.93 -5.29 16.30
N TRP A 165 -9.79 -6.60 16.58
CA TRP A 165 -8.64 -7.12 17.32
C TRP A 165 -7.34 -6.95 16.55
N GLN A 166 -7.35 -7.26 15.26
CA GLN A 166 -6.15 -7.12 14.42
C GLN A 166 -5.77 -5.66 14.20
N PHE A 167 -6.77 -4.80 14.00
CA PHE A 167 -6.55 -3.35 13.91
C PHE A 167 -5.95 -2.78 15.18
N TYR A 168 -6.49 -3.20 16.35
CA TYR A 168 -5.95 -2.81 17.64
C TYR A 168 -4.50 -3.26 17.82
N ASN A 169 -4.20 -4.54 17.57
CA ASN A 169 -2.84 -5.07 17.69
C ASN A 169 -1.87 -4.37 16.73
N ALA A 170 -2.26 -4.18 15.47
CA ALA A 170 -1.41 -3.57 14.46
C ALA A 170 -0.94 -2.18 14.88
N LEU A 171 -1.86 -1.31 15.29
CA LEU A 171 -1.52 0.07 15.68
C LEU A 171 -0.80 0.13 17.04
N THR A 172 -1.13 -0.76 17.96
CA THR A 172 -0.46 -0.83 19.27
C THR A 172 1.00 -1.26 19.10
N ILE A 173 1.27 -2.32 18.33
CA ILE A 173 2.63 -2.78 18.04
C ILE A 173 3.40 -1.71 17.25
N ALA A 174 2.78 -1.09 16.25
CA ALA A 174 3.41 0.01 15.50
C ALA A 174 3.86 1.17 16.40
N LYS A 175 3.04 1.49 17.43
CA LYS A 175 3.42 2.48 18.43
C LYS A 175 4.60 2.02 19.28
N GLU A 176 4.57 0.78 19.78
CA GLU A 176 5.65 0.23 20.61
C GLU A 176 6.99 0.22 19.87
N TYR A 177 6.97 -0.06 18.57
CA TYR A 177 8.14 -0.02 17.69
C TYR A 177 8.53 1.38 17.20
N GLY A 178 7.73 2.41 17.51
CA GLY A 178 8.00 3.81 17.12
C GLY A 178 7.85 4.09 15.63
N VAL A 179 6.99 3.32 14.92
CA VAL A 179 6.83 3.42 13.47
C VAL A 179 5.51 4.06 13.02
N MET A 180 4.75 4.68 13.93
CA MET A 180 3.49 5.33 13.59
C MET A 180 3.59 6.32 12.43
N ARG A 181 4.71 7.03 12.29
CA ARG A 181 4.96 7.96 11.18
C ARG A 181 5.20 7.27 9.82
N LYS A 182 5.40 5.96 9.83
CA LYS A 182 5.54 5.12 8.63
C LYS A 182 4.21 4.54 8.16
N LEU A 183 3.13 4.79 8.92
CA LEU A 183 1.80 4.35 8.57
C LEU A 183 1.10 5.45 7.78
N LEU A 184 0.48 5.05 6.67
CA LEU A 184 -0.25 5.91 5.77
C LEU A 184 -1.76 5.63 5.89
N PHE A 185 -2.56 6.69 5.81
CA PHE A 185 -4.01 6.55 5.79
C PHE A 185 -4.47 5.94 4.45
N GLY A 186 -5.39 4.98 4.51
CA GLY A 186 -5.99 4.34 3.35
C GLY A 186 -7.33 3.69 3.70
N SER A 187 -8.17 3.46 2.71
CA SER A 187 -9.51 2.87 2.88
C SER A 187 -9.69 1.50 2.23
N ASP A 188 -8.98 1.21 1.14
CA ASP A 188 -9.25 0.04 0.28
C ASP A 188 -10.64 0.09 -0.36
N PHE A 189 -11.06 1.30 -0.81
CA PHE A 189 -12.31 1.44 -1.54
C PHE A 189 -12.32 0.56 -2.82
N PRO A 190 -13.39 -0.18 -3.14
CA PRO A 190 -14.74 -0.09 -2.59
C PRO A 190 -15.08 -1.05 -1.42
N PHE A 191 -14.12 -1.83 -0.90
CA PHE A 191 -14.39 -2.75 0.21
C PHE A 191 -14.79 -2.02 1.49
N THR A 192 -14.23 -0.85 1.70
CA THR A 192 -14.64 0.11 2.73
C THR A 192 -14.46 1.53 2.21
N ASN A 193 -14.54 2.55 3.05
CA ASN A 193 -14.43 3.95 2.62
C ASN A 193 -13.65 4.80 3.64
N PRO A 194 -13.17 5.99 3.26
CA PRO A 194 -12.37 6.85 4.14
C PRO A 194 -13.09 7.24 5.43
N ASP A 195 -14.40 7.53 5.36
CA ASP A 195 -15.18 7.95 6.53
C ASP A 195 -15.24 6.83 7.58
N ALA A 196 -15.47 5.58 7.16
CA ALA A 196 -15.47 4.43 8.06
C ALA A 196 -14.09 4.18 8.68
N THR A 197 -13.00 4.38 7.93
CA THR A 197 -11.63 4.26 8.47
C THR A 197 -11.34 5.36 9.49
N MET A 198 -11.74 6.61 9.21
CA MET A 198 -11.59 7.73 10.16
C MET A 198 -12.40 7.50 11.43
N GLU A 199 -13.66 7.08 11.29
CA GLU A 199 -14.51 6.75 12.44
C GLU A 199 -13.89 5.65 13.31
N ALA A 200 -13.37 4.60 12.70
CA ALA A 200 -12.69 3.52 13.43
C ALA A 200 -11.45 4.01 14.18
N LEU A 201 -10.67 4.90 13.59
CA LEU A 201 -9.51 5.52 14.24
C LEU A 201 -9.94 6.40 15.44
N HIS A 202 -10.93 7.27 15.27
CA HIS A 202 -11.44 8.09 16.38
C HIS A 202 -12.03 7.25 17.53
N ASN A 203 -12.58 6.09 17.20
CA ASN A 203 -13.14 5.14 18.16
C ASN A 203 -12.13 4.11 18.68
N PHE A 204 -10.87 4.17 18.26
CA PHE A 204 -9.84 3.16 18.53
C PHE A 204 -9.75 2.79 20.01
N ASN A 205 -9.71 3.78 20.90
CA ASN A 205 -9.54 3.57 22.32
C ASN A 205 -10.81 3.06 23.03
N LYS A 206 -11.98 3.04 22.39
CA LYS A 206 -13.21 2.51 23.01
C LYS A 206 -13.10 1.02 23.35
N MET A 207 -12.36 0.27 22.55
CA MET A 207 -12.14 -1.16 22.79
C MET A 207 -11.40 -1.45 24.10
N THR A 208 -10.66 -0.47 24.60
CA THR A 208 -9.83 -0.61 25.81
C THR A 208 -10.40 0.08 27.03
N GLU A 209 -11.62 0.66 26.95
CA GLU A 209 -12.28 1.29 28.07
C GLU A 209 -12.49 0.30 29.22
N GLY A 210 -12.14 0.70 30.44
CA GLY A 210 -12.24 -0.16 31.61
C GLY A 210 -11.18 -1.26 31.71
N THR A 211 -10.19 -1.28 30.83
CA THR A 211 -9.09 -2.25 30.85
C THR A 211 -7.73 -1.58 31.11
N ASN A 212 -6.69 -2.42 31.32
CA ASN A 212 -5.29 -1.98 31.39
C ASN A 212 -4.56 -2.13 30.03
N LEU A 213 -5.27 -2.36 28.95
CA LEU A 213 -4.66 -2.47 27.62
C LEU A 213 -4.12 -1.12 27.15
N PRO A 214 -3.03 -1.11 26.36
CA PRO A 214 -2.46 0.12 25.83
C PRO A 214 -3.48 0.97 25.05
N LYS A 215 -3.33 2.29 25.15
CA LYS A 215 -4.12 3.26 24.39
C LYS A 215 -3.22 4.05 23.45
N LEU A 216 -3.76 4.47 22.31
CA LEU A 216 -3.10 5.43 21.45
C LEU A 216 -3.43 6.86 21.90
N PRO A 217 -2.44 7.76 22.02
CA PRO A 217 -2.71 9.19 22.15
C PRO A 217 -3.58 9.71 21.01
N VAL A 218 -4.52 10.59 21.33
CA VAL A 218 -5.39 11.21 20.33
C VAL A 218 -4.57 11.96 19.27
N GLU A 219 -3.46 12.55 19.68
CA GLU A 219 -2.53 13.22 18.77
C GLU A 219 -1.95 12.27 17.72
N GLU A 220 -1.55 11.05 18.10
CA GLU A 220 -1.03 10.06 17.13
C GLU A 220 -2.11 9.57 16.18
N ILE A 221 -3.36 9.43 16.64
CA ILE A 221 -4.51 9.11 15.79
C ILE A 221 -4.73 10.24 14.76
N ASN A 222 -4.73 11.49 15.20
CA ASN A 222 -4.90 12.63 14.32
C ASN A 222 -3.72 12.75 13.32
N ASN A 223 -2.49 12.53 13.78
CA ASN A 223 -1.31 12.55 12.92
C ASN A 223 -1.38 11.44 11.85
N LEU A 224 -1.96 10.29 12.13
CA LEU A 224 -2.16 9.23 11.14
C LEU A 224 -3.23 9.61 10.10
N ILE A 225 -4.35 10.20 10.53
CA ILE A 225 -5.42 10.66 9.64
C ILE A 225 -4.90 11.77 8.70
N HIS A 226 -4.12 12.70 9.23
CA HIS A 226 -3.60 13.86 8.51
C HIS A 226 -2.13 13.72 8.10
N SER A 227 -1.66 12.46 7.95
CA SER A 227 -0.27 12.23 7.58
C SER A 227 0.08 12.89 6.24
N PRO A 228 1.26 13.50 6.11
CA PRO A 228 1.69 14.15 4.88
C PRO A 228 2.16 13.08 3.85
N THR A 229 1.27 12.14 3.55
CA THR A 229 1.55 10.97 2.67
C THR A 229 2.17 11.38 1.35
N LEU A 230 1.64 12.45 0.72
CA LEU A 230 2.13 12.89 -0.59
C LEU A 230 3.54 13.47 -0.53
N GLU A 231 3.91 14.11 0.59
CA GLU A 231 5.27 14.60 0.81
C GLU A 231 6.24 13.43 0.99
N TYR A 232 5.86 12.42 1.81
CA TYR A 232 6.68 11.21 2.00
C TYR A 232 6.94 10.46 0.70
N LEU A 233 5.96 10.47 -0.20
CA LEU A 233 6.05 9.79 -1.49
C LEU A 233 6.57 10.69 -2.62
N GLU A 234 6.87 11.97 -2.32
CA GLU A 234 7.28 12.99 -3.32
C GLU A 234 6.25 13.15 -4.45
N LEU A 235 4.96 13.09 -4.10
CA LEU A 235 3.81 13.24 -5.01
C LEU A 235 3.08 14.59 -4.84
N ALA A 236 3.56 15.45 -3.93
CA ALA A 236 2.96 16.76 -3.66
C ALA A 236 3.13 17.73 -4.85
#